data_f3fa81c1ff5fcc3bed53f59a144a393b
#
_entry.id   f3fa81c1ff5fcc3bed53f59a144a393b
#
_cell.length_a   1.000
_cell.length_b   1.000
_cell.length_c   1.000
_cell.angle_alpha   90.00
_cell.angle_beta   90.00
_cell.angle_gamma   90.00
#
_symmetry.space_group_name_H-M   'P 1'
#
loop_
_entity.id
_entity.type
_entity.pdbx_description
1 polymer ?
#
loop_
_entity_poly.entity_id
_entity_poly.type
_entity_poly.pdbx_seq_one_letter_code
_entity_poly.pdbx_strand_id
1 'polypeptide(L)'
;MTKNDSGKEKKVTKQQKKIQDAFNYRREVEVIPAKISDSYIYKKRVAAYCRVSTYAEAQSGSFELQVQSYREKIIVNSEWKLVDIYADRGASGTTIKKREHFNRMLNDCRLNKIDLIIVKSISRFSRNVLDFISIYRELKALPNPVGVFIEDLNINTLDTTSETLLLMLSVVAQAESEQKSEAITWSIIERFKKGLPIIPTHNFLGFTKDKFGKVIIEESEAEIVRFIYRNFLEGIRAVDIASLLNEANIPTVAGNKWKSASIYRVLRNEKYFGLVIMQKTFTVDCFSHKKKINHGEKPQYLLRNGLPAIVSEDDWNLVQELLLNPRKGFKKKTVKNIEKPKTFISTIKSGVFKGFIVIDDKWSKEEVAEVLKKGEHQ
;
A
#
# COMPACT_ATOMS: atom_id res chain seq x y z
N MET A 1 50.40 84.87 -4.78
CA MET A 1 51.12 84.15 -3.72
C MET A 1 50.77 82.69 -3.83
N THR A 2 51.66 81.95 -4.43
CA THR A 2 51.64 80.56 -4.72
C THR A 2 52.03 79.71 -3.51
N LYS A 3 51.28 78.75 -3.08
CA LYS A 3 51.74 77.73 -2.13
C LYS A 3 51.83 76.40 -2.84
N ASN A 4 53.07 75.90 -2.90
CA ASN A 4 53.45 74.55 -3.33
C ASN A 4 52.77 73.48 -2.44
N ASP A 5 52.18 72.54 -3.12
CA ASP A 5 51.75 71.30 -2.48
C ASP A 5 52.78 70.25 -2.88
N SER A 6 53.66 69.92 -1.96
CA SER A 6 54.74 68.94 -2.10
C SER A 6 54.16 67.55 -1.92
N GLY A 7 54.07 66.77 -3.03
CA GLY A 7 53.70 65.41 -3.02
C GLY A 7 54.60 64.56 -2.09
N LYS A 8 54.02 63.98 -1.09
CA LYS A 8 54.64 62.92 -0.29
C LYS A 8 54.55 61.60 -1.05
N GLU A 9 55.65 61.24 -1.72
CA GLU A 9 55.86 59.85 -2.17
C GLU A 9 55.77 58.90 -0.98
N LYS A 10 54.77 58.03 -0.97
CA LYS A 10 54.64 56.97 0.04
C LYS A 10 55.78 55.96 -0.23
N LYS A 11 56.79 55.88 0.65
CA LYS A 11 57.80 54.82 0.62
C LYS A 11 57.12 53.46 0.71
N VAL A 12 57.11 52.75 -0.42
CA VAL A 12 56.64 51.35 -0.48
C VAL A 12 57.50 50.49 0.42
N THR A 13 56.89 49.80 1.36
CA THR A 13 57.62 48.95 2.32
C THR A 13 58.26 47.76 1.57
N LYS A 14 59.39 47.24 2.11
CA LYS A 14 60.11 46.07 1.56
C LYS A 14 59.15 44.86 1.27
N GLN A 15 58.09 44.74 2.03
CA GLN A 15 57.09 43.69 1.88
C GLN A 15 56.14 43.95 0.69
N GLN A 16 55.75 45.21 0.49
CA GLN A 16 54.94 45.60 -0.67
C GLN A 16 55.69 45.46 -1.98
N LYS A 17 57.00 45.75 -1.98
CA LYS A 17 57.88 45.52 -3.13
C LYS A 17 58.00 44.03 -3.48
N LYS A 18 58.18 43.14 -2.48
CA LYS A 18 58.20 41.70 -2.69
C LYS A 18 56.89 41.15 -3.27
N ILE A 19 55.77 41.70 -2.82
CA ILE A 19 54.43 41.32 -3.35
C ILE A 19 54.31 41.81 -4.80
N GLN A 20 54.72 43.05 -5.09
CA GLN A 20 54.65 43.62 -6.42
C GLN A 20 55.57 42.92 -7.43
N ASP A 21 56.76 42.54 -6.97
CA ASP A 21 57.70 41.76 -7.76
C ASP A 21 57.20 40.32 -8.01
N ALA A 22 56.49 39.72 -7.05
CA ALA A 22 55.87 38.43 -7.22
C ALA A 22 54.68 38.47 -8.20
N PHE A 23 53.90 39.58 -8.25
CA PHE A 23 52.86 39.80 -9.22
C PHE A 23 53.35 40.14 -10.61
N ASN A 24 54.53 40.80 -10.74
CA ASN A 24 55.12 41.17 -12.03
C ASN A 24 55.99 40.04 -12.62
N TYR A 25 56.15 38.95 -11.91
CA TYR A 25 56.89 37.80 -12.44
C TYR A 25 55.94 37.03 -13.40
N ARG A 26 55.95 37.38 -14.66
CA ARG A 26 55.28 36.60 -15.72
C ARG A 26 56.05 35.28 -15.89
N ARG A 27 55.48 34.26 -15.30
CA ARG A 27 55.88 32.89 -15.66
C ARG A 27 55.29 32.61 -17.04
N GLU A 28 56.12 32.28 -18.00
CA GLU A 28 55.62 31.72 -19.24
C GLU A 28 55.02 30.35 -18.93
N VAL A 29 53.69 30.25 -19.01
CA VAL A 29 52.99 28.99 -18.87
C VAL A 29 52.79 28.44 -20.27
N GLU A 30 53.54 27.46 -20.65
CA GLU A 30 53.32 26.68 -21.85
C GLU A 30 52.14 25.72 -21.58
N VAL A 31 51.00 25.99 -22.23
CA VAL A 31 49.83 25.11 -22.18
C VAL A 31 50.09 23.92 -23.09
N ILE A 32 50.42 22.79 -22.52
CA ILE A 32 50.45 21.55 -23.26
C ILE A 32 48.97 21.18 -23.53
N PRO A 33 48.49 21.27 -24.79
CA PRO A 33 47.11 20.91 -25.08
C PRO A 33 46.90 19.44 -24.76
N ALA A 34 45.76 19.13 -24.13
CA ALA A 34 45.37 17.75 -23.88
C ALA A 34 45.41 17.02 -25.25
N LYS A 35 46.16 15.96 -25.34
CA LYS A 35 46.06 15.05 -26.50
C LYS A 35 44.67 14.43 -26.46
N ILE A 36 43.72 15.07 -27.15
CA ILE A 36 42.48 14.39 -27.49
C ILE A 36 42.91 13.34 -28.50
N SER A 37 43.10 12.11 -28.02
CA SER A 37 43.26 10.98 -28.91
C SER A 37 41.99 10.95 -29.80
N ASP A 38 42.11 10.74 -31.10
CA ASP A 38 41.03 10.44 -32.04
C ASP A 38 40.31 9.13 -31.68
N SER A 39 40.19 8.87 -30.42
CA SER A 39 39.65 7.66 -29.81
C SER A 39 38.17 7.79 -29.64
N TYR A 40 37.41 7.11 -30.48
CA TYR A 40 36.04 6.65 -30.21
C TYR A 40 35.20 7.73 -29.54
N ILE A 41 34.45 8.47 -30.31
CA ILE A 41 33.34 9.25 -29.77
C ILE A 41 32.43 8.27 -29.05
N TYR A 42 32.56 8.22 -27.73
CA TYR A 42 31.74 7.33 -26.89
C TYR A 42 30.30 7.80 -27.02
N LYS A 43 29.52 7.08 -27.80
CA LYS A 43 28.09 7.35 -27.92
C LYS A 43 27.37 6.87 -26.68
N LYS A 44 26.67 7.77 -25.98
CA LYS A 44 25.85 7.40 -24.83
C LYS A 44 24.83 6.33 -25.21
N ARG A 45 24.77 5.24 -24.47
CA ARG A 45 23.79 4.16 -24.66
C ARG A 45 22.46 4.61 -24.08
N VAL A 46 21.52 4.93 -24.95
CA VAL A 46 20.25 5.55 -24.58
C VAL A 46 19.10 4.57 -24.73
N ALA A 47 18.25 4.51 -23.72
CA ALA A 47 16.99 3.81 -23.75
C ALA A 47 15.83 4.80 -23.56
N ALA A 48 14.65 4.48 -24.08
CA ALA A 48 13.44 5.22 -23.78
C ALA A 48 12.46 4.33 -23.01
N TYR A 49 11.70 4.95 -22.10
CA TYR A 49 10.61 4.27 -21.42
C TYR A 49 9.26 4.91 -21.72
N CYS A 50 8.33 4.10 -22.21
CA CYS A 50 6.97 4.51 -22.59
C CYS A 50 5.93 3.78 -21.74
N ARG A 51 4.89 4.51 -21.30
CA ARG A 51 3.74 3.92 -20.61
C ARG A 51 2.44 4.60 -21.03
N VAL A 52 1.47 3.82 -21.49
CA VAL A 52 0.10 4.30 -21.72
C VAL A 52 -0.78 3.94 -20.52
N SER A 53 -1.64 4.90 -20.13
CA SER A 53 -2.41 4.81 -18.88
C SER A 53 -3.77 4.15 -19.03
N THR A 54 -4.36 4.14 -20.22
CA THR A 54 -5.71 3.61 -20.46
C THR A 54 -5.77 2.70 -21.67
N TYR A 55 -6.76 1.80 -21.68
CA TYR A 55 -7.09 0.96 -22.83
C TYR A 55 -7.45 1.80 -24.08
N ALA A 56 -8.07 2.97 -23.90
CA ALA A 56 -8.42 3.88 -24.96
C ALA A 56 -7.19 4.51 -25.64
N GLU A 57 -6.17 4.91 -24.86
CA GLU A 57 -4.89 5.39 -25.40
C GLU A 57 -4.12 4.27 -26.13
N ALA A 58 -4.28 3.03 -25.71
CA ALA A 58 -3.67 1.87 -26.37
C ALA A 58 -4.34 1.53 -27.71
N GLN A 59 -5.63 1.84 -27.87
CA GLN A 59 -6.39 1.59 -29.12
C GLN A 59 -6.22 2.68 -30.18
N SER A 60 -5.78 3.89 -29.79
CA SER A 60 -5.69 5.06 -30.69
C SER A 60 -4.44 5.09 -31.59
N GLY A 61 -3.60 4.04 -31.59
CA GLY A 61 -2.29 4.08 -32.30
C GLY A 61 -1.25 5.01 -31.67
N SER A 62 -1.62 5.72 -30.61
CA SER A 62 -0.76 6.68 -29.89
C SER A 62 0.47 6.03 -29.26
N PHE A 63 0.39 4.75 -28.93
CA PHE A 63 1.49 4.00 -28.34
C PHE A 63 2.61 3.73 -29.35
N GLU A 64 2.24 3.23 -30.51
CA GLU A 64 3.16 2.95 -31.62
C GLU A 64 3.84 4.24 -32.12
N LEU A 65 3.09 5.33 -32.21
CA LEU A 65 3.63 6.65 -32.55
C LEU A 65 4.64 7.15 -31.50
N GLN A 66 4.39 6.94 -30.18
CA GLN A 66 5.35 7.30 -29.15
C GLN A 66 6.64 6.48 -29.26
N VAL A 67 6.54 5.18 -29.46
CA VAL A 67 7.70 4.29 -29.61
C VAL A 67 8.51 4.71 -30.85
N GLN A 68 7.85 4.97 -31.97
CA GLN A 68 8.51 5.42 -33.20
C GLN A 68 9.18 6.79 -33.01
N SER A 69 8.49 7.75 -32.41
CA SER A 69 9.05 9.09 -32.14
C SER A 69 10.31 9.02 -31.27
N TYR A 70 10.35 8.18 -30.23
CA TYR A 70 11.56 7.99 -29.42
C TYR A 70 12.69 7.32 -30.21
N ARG A 71 12.37 6.37 -31.07
CA ARG A 71 13.35 5.73 -31.93
C ARG A 71 14.01 6.75 -32.88
N GLU A 72 13.20 7.55 -33.54
CA GLU A 72 13.66 8.59 -34.45
C GLU A 72 14.51 9.64 -33.71
N LYS A 73 14.01 10.14 -32.57
CA LYS A 73 14.72 11.13 -31.75
C LYS A 73 16.10 10.66 -31.30
N ILE A 74 16.23 9.41 -30.87
CA ILE A 74 17.51 8.85 -30.40
C ILE A 74 18.45 8.61 -31.58
N ILE A 75 17.95 8.14 -32.71
CA ILE A 75 18.78 7.84 -33.89
C ILE A 75 19.32 9.12 -34.56
N VAL A 76 18.52 10.19 -34.60
CA VAL A 76 18.95 11.48 -35.17
C VAL A 76 20.08 12.12 -34.36
N ASN A 77 20.19 11.83 -33.06
CA ASN A 77 21.24 12.39 -32.24
C ASN A 77 22.56 11.59 -32.44
N SER A 78 23.57 12.25 -33.05
CA SER A 78 24.85 11.62 -33.38
C SER A 78 25.65 11.13 -32.17
N GLU A 79 25.40 11.70 -30.98
CA GLU A 79 26.07 11.34 -29.73
C GLU A 79 25.40 10.15 -28.99
N TRP A 80 24.25 9.70 -29.49
CA TRP A 80 23.45 8.66 -28.85
C TRP A 80 23.49 7.34 -29.64
N LYS A 81 23.43 6.25 -28.90
CA LYS A 81 23.25 4.90 -29.43
C LYS A 81 21.99 4.31 -28.79
N LEU A 82 21.00 4.00 -29.61
CA LEU A 82 19.78 3.34 -29.13
C LEU A 82 20.12 1.93 -28.59
N VAL A 83 19.73 1.67 -27.35
CA VAL A 83 19.78 0.34 -26.73
C VAL A 83 18.47 -0.39 -26.96
N ASP A 84 17.38 0.14 -26.40
CA ASP A 84 16.04 -0.43 -26.54
C ASP A 84 14.97 0.63 -26.20
N ILE A 85 13.72 0.33 -26.55
CA ILE A 85 12.55 1.10 -26.11
C ILE A 85 11.69 0.18 -25.27
N TYR A 86 11.67 0.45 -23.96
CA TYR A 86 10.90 -0.31 -22.99
C TYR A 86 9.50 0.26 -22.88
N ALA A 87 8.48 -0.56 -23.09
CA ALA A 87 7.12 -0.10 -23.19
C ALA A 87 6.13 -1.03 -22.48
N ASP A 88 5.41 -0.47 -21.49
CA ASP A 88 4.38 -1.19 -20.74
C ASP A 88 2.98 -0.69 -21.16
N ARG A 89 2.12 -1.60 -21.65
CA ARG A 89 0.74 -1.30 -22.06
C ARG A 89 -0.21 -1.51 -20.89
N GLY A 90 -1.10 -0.54 -20.62
CA GLY A 90 -2.30 -0.72 -19.79
C GLY A 90 -2.08 -1.18 -18.35
N ALA A 91 -0.85 -1.12 -17.83
CA ALA A 91 -0.58 -1.41 -16.43
C ALA A 91 -1.21 -0.30 -15.58
N SER A 92 -2.40 -0.58 -15.00
CA SER A 92 -2.96 0.28 -13.96
C SER A 92 -1.88 0.46 -12.89
N GLY A 93 -1.62 1.71 -12.54
CA GLY A 93 -0.47 2.12 -11.73
C GLY A 93 -0.31 1.44 -10.35
N THR A 94 -0.95 0.30 -10.06
CA THR A 94 -1.05 -0.22 -8.71
C THR A 94 0.03 -1.19 -8.23
N THR A 95 0.88 -1.78 -9.09
CA THR A 95 1.98 -2.64 -8.60
C THR A 95 3.17 -2.65 -9.55
N ILE A 96 4.37 -2.27 -9.08
CA ILE A 96 5.65 -2.34 -9.84
C ILE A 96 5.87 -3.77 -10.38
N LYS A 97 5.41 -4.79 -9.67
CA LYS A 97 5.50 -6.20 -10.06
C LYS A 97 4.86 -6.54 -11.43
N LYS A 98 3.94 -5.70 -11.93
CA LYS A 98 3.26 -5.90 -13.23
C LYS A 98 3.90 -5.13 -14.39
N ARG A 99 5.00 -4.40 -14.17
CA ARG A 99 5.70 -3.60 -15.18
C ARG A 99 6.95 -4.36 -15.65
N GLU A 100 6.75 -5.37 -16.48
CA GLU A 100 7.82 -6.28 -16.90
C GLU A 100 8.93 -5.55 -17.68
N HIS A 101 8.55 -4.70 -18.61
CA HIS A 101 9.51 -3.94 -19.41
C HIS A 101 10.27 -2.90 -18.57
N PHE A 102 9.60 -2.25 -17.62
CA PHE A 102 10.27 -1.36 -16.68
C PHE A 102 11.30 -2.08 -15.82
N ASN A 103 10.94 -3.23 -15.27
CA ASN A 103 11.86 -4.03 -14.47
C ASN A 103 13.04 -4.55 -15.30
N ARG A 104 12.80 -4.95 -16.55
CA ARG A 104 13.84 -5.32 -17.49
C ARG A 104 14.80 -4.16 -17.75
N MET A 105 14.27 -2.95 -17.97
CA MET A 105 15.08 -1.73 -18.14
C MET A 105 15.97 -1.46 -16.93
N LEU A 106 15.43 -1.52 -15.70
CA LEU A 106 16.23 -1.33 -14.48
C LEU A 106 17.33 -2.39 -14.35
N ASN A 107 17.02 -3.62 -14.72
CA ASN A 107 18.01 -4.70 -14.70
C ASN A 107 19.13 -4.46 -15.75
N ASP A 108 18.79 -3.99 -16.93
CA ASP A 108 19.76 -3.63 -17.98
C ASP A 108 20.63 -2.43 -17.55
N CYS A 109 20.10 -1.49 -16.73
CA CYS A 109 20.90 -0.44 -16.10
C CYS A 109 21.94 -1.05 -15.12
N ARG A 110 21.52 -1.97 -14.26
CA ARG A 110 22.41 -2.66 -13.30
C ARG A 110 23.49 -3.47 -14.02
N LEU A 111 23.18 -4.01 -15.19
CA LEU A 111 24.12 -4.73 -16.05
C LEU A 111 25.00 -3.80 -16.90
N ASN A 112 24.98 -2.49 -16.63
CA ASN A 112 25.79 -1.50 -17.36
C ASN A 112 25.55 -1.50 -18.87
N LYS A 113 24.30 -1.66 -19.33
CA LYS A 113 23.94 -1.60 -20.75
C LYS A 113 23.39 -0.24 -21.17
N ILE A 114 22.96 0.60 -20.22
CA ILE A 114 22.28 1.87 -20.43
C ILE A 114 23.02 2.97 -19.66
N ASP A 115 23.23 4.13 -20.28
CA ASP A 115 23.82 5.31 -19.67
C ASP A 115 22.78 6.41 -19.42
N LEU A 116 21.70 6.43 -20.22
CA LEU A 116 20.65 7.45 -20.14
C LEU A 116 19.30 6.82 -20.45
N ILE A 117 18.32 7.12 -19.63
CA ILE A 117 16.89 6.77 -19.87
C ILE A 117 16.15 8.05 -20.24
N ILE A 118 15.40 8.05 -21.33
CA ILE A 118 14.50 9.15 -21.73
C ILE A 118 13.07 8.78 -21.34
N VAL A 119 12.39 9.71 -20.67
CA VAL A 119 10.99 9.59 -20.28
C VAL A 119 10.25 10.89 -20.54
N LYS A 120 8.98 10.82 -20.88
CA LYS A 120 8.17 12.01 -21.11
C LYS A 120 7.98 12.82 -19.83
N SER A 121 7.59 12.17 -18.72
CA SER A 121 7.31 12.82 -17.44
C SER A 121 7.60 11.87 -16.27
N ILE A 122 7.71 12.43 -15.07
CA ILE A 122 7.85 11.67 -13.84
C ILE A 122 6.68 10.69 -13.66
N SER A 123 5.45 11.12 -13.98
CA SER A 123 4.24 10.28 -13.86
C SER A 123 4.22 9.07 -14.80
N ARG A 124 4.94 9.13 -15.91
CA ARG A 124 5.14 7.98 -16.81
C ARG A 124 6.20 7.00 -16.26
N PHE A 125 7.23 7.53 -15.63
CA PHE A 125 8.31 6.72 -15.05
C PHE A 125 7.89 6.02 -13.76
N SER A 126 7.31 6.76 -12.82
CA SER A 126 6.87 6.24 -11.53
C SER A 126 5.45 6.71 -11.19
N ARG A 127 4.86 6.15 -10.13
CA ARG A 127 3.49 6.50 -9.69
C ARG A 127 3.43 7.80 -8.94
N ASN A 128 4.44 8.03 -8.15
CA ASN A 128 4.60 9.20 -7.33
C ASN A 128 6.06 9.66 -7.39
N VAL A 129 6.29 10.84 -6.93
CA VAL A 129 7.61 11.46 -6.94
C VAL A 129 8.58 10.76 -5.99
N LEU A 130 8.11 10.20 -4.89
CA LEU A 130 8.95 9.48 -3.92
C LEU A 130 9.52 8.18 -4.51
N ASP A 131 8.69 7.41 -5.24
CA ASP A 131 9.15 6.23 -5.96
C ASP A 131 10.18 6.62 -7.05
N PHE A 132 9.95 7.73 -7.75
CA PHE A 132 10.89 8.25 -8.73
C PHE A 132 12.25 8.54 -8.09
N ILE A 133 12.27 9.26 -6.98
CA ILE A 133 13.49 9.65 -6.27
C ILE A 133 14.24 8.43 -5.73
N SER A 134 13.53 7.43 -5.23
CA SER A 134 14.12 6.18 -4.77
C SER A 134 14.86 5.47 -5.91
N ILE A 135 14.21 5.32 -7.06
CA ILE A 135 14.79 4.69 -8.26
C ILE A 135 15.96 5.53 -8.80
N TYR A 136 15.80 6.84 -8.87
CA TYR A 136 16.86 7.76 -9.30
C TYR A 136 18.11 7.61 -8.43
N ARG A 137 17.97 7.57 -7.10
CA ARG A 137 19.09 7.40 -6.18
C ARG A 137 19.77 6.05 -6.38
N GLU A 138 19.01 4.99 -6.63
CA GLU A 138 19.55 3.68 -6.98
C GLU A 138 20.38 3.75 -8.27
N LEU A 139 19.84 4.37 -9.34
CA LEU A 139 20.52 4.50 -10.63
C LEU A 139 21.78 5.37 -10.54
N LYS A 140 21.75 6.45 -9.73
CA LYS A 140 22.89 7.32 -9.48
C LYS A 140 24.01 6.62 -8.68
N ALA A 141 23.65 5.68 -7.79
CA ALA A 141 24.57 4.94 -6.95
C ALA A 141 25.25 3.76 -7.66
N LEU A 142 24.88 3.45 -8.91
CA LEU A 142 25.53 2.39 -9.68
C LEU A 142 27.01 2.75 -9.96
N PRO A 143 27.89 1.76 -10.15
CA PRO A 143 29.31 1.98 -10.51
C PRO A 143 29.47 2.89 -11.74
N ASN A 144 28.56 2.75 -12.71
CA ASN A 144 28.38 3.69 -13.83
C ASN A 144 27.01 4.33 -13.67
N PRO A 145 26.94 5.58 -13.18
CA PRO A 145 25.69 6.26 -12.93
C PRO A 145 24.81 6.38 -14.18
N VAL A 146 23.54 6.03 -14.08
CA VAL A 146 22.58 6.11 -15.16
C VAL A 146 21.69 7.33 -14.96
N GLY A 147 21.67 8.23 -15.97
CA GLY A 147 20.81 9.42 -15.98
C GLY A 147 19.38 9.10 -16.38
N VAL A 148 18.45 9.93 -15.89
CA VAL A 148 17.07 9.97 -16.39
C VAL A 148 16.81 11.36 -16.95
N PHE A 149 16.52 11.47 -18.25
CA PHE A 149 16.13 12.70 -18.90
C PHE A 149 14.61 12.80 -18.95
N ILE A 150 14.06 13.80 -18.27
CA ILE A 150 12.63 14.08 -18.19
C ILE A 150 12.28 15.18 -19.18
N GLU A 151 11.59 14.84 -20.27
CA GLU A 151 11.34 15.75 -21.37
C GLU A 151 10.47 16.95 -20.97
N ASP A 152 9.34 16.72 -20.30
CA ASP A 152 8.40 17.79 -19.89
C ASP A 152 9.05 18.86 -19.01
N LEU A 153 10.10 18.50 -18.27
CA LEU A 153 10.84 19.41 -17.39
C LEU A 153 12.17 19.86 -18.01
N ASN A 154 12.62 19.25 -19.09
CA ASN A 154 13.93 19.41 -19.69
C ASN A 154 15.08 19.22 -18.65
N ILE A 155 14.98 18.17 -17.85
CA ILE A 155 15.90 17.90 -16.76
C ILE A 155 16.63 16.58 -17.01
N ASN A 156 17.96 16.61 -16.90
CA ASN A 156 18.77 15.41 -16.79
C ASN A 156 19.19 15.23 -15.32
N THR A 157 18.83 14.11 -14.73
CA THR A 157 19.05 13.87 -13.28
C THR A 157 20.52 13.78 -12.87
N LEU A 158 21.46 13.63 -13.79
CA LEU A 158 22.89 13.67 -13.48
C LEU A 158 23.46 15.09 -13.39
N ASP A 159 22.71 16.10 -13.85
CA ASP A 159 23.16 17.49 -13.79
C ASP A 159 23.06 18.01 -12.34
N THR A 160 24.07 18.75 -11.89
CA THR A 160 24.16 19.26 -10.52
C THR A 160 22.97 20.16 -10.12
N THR A 161 22.48 20.95 -11.06
CA THR A 161 21.28 21.82 -10.86
C THR A 161 20.00 21.03 -10.67
N SER A 162 19.91 19.86 -11.27
CA SER A 162 18.74 18.97 -11.20
C SER A 162 18.59 18.33 -9.81
N GLU A 163 19.67 18.15 -9.07
CA GLU A 163 19.65 17.55 -7.74
C GLU A 163 18.85 18.41 -6.74
N THR A 164 19.07 19.72 -6.75
CA THR A 164 18.33 20.66 -5.90
C THR A 164 16.83 20.64 -6.21
N LEU A 165 16.49 20.64 -7.50
CA LEU A 165 15.08 20.58 -7.92
C LEU A 165 14.42 19.25 -7.52
N LEU A 166 15.13 18.12 -7.68
CA LEU A 166 14.62 16.81 -7.24
C LEU A 166 14.43 16.73 -5.73
N LEU A 167 15.31 17.35 -4.94
CA LEU A 167 15.14 17.48 -3.50
C LEU A 167 13.89 18.30 -3.14
N MET A 168 13.67 19.44 -3.79
CA MET A 168 12.46 20.24 -3.59
C MET A 168 11.19 19.46 -3.95
N LEU A 169 11.19 18.77 -5.09
CA LEU A 169 10.07 17.93 -5.48
C LEU A 169 9.80 16.79 -4.48
N SER A 170 10.85 16.25 -3.84
CA SER A 170 10.68 15.21 -2.81
C SER A 170 9.98 15.76 -1.57
N VAL A 171 10.36 16.96 -1.12
CA VAL A 171 9.74 17.61 0.04
C VAL A 171 8.25 17.90 -0.23
N VAL A 172 7.93 18.44 -1.42
CA VAL A 172 6.54 18.71 -1.81
C VAL A 172 5.71 17.43 -1.87
N ALA A 173 6.24 16.37 -2.50
CA ALA A 173 5.55 15.09 -2.61
C ALA A 173 5.34 14.42 -1.24
N GLN A 174 6.29 14.58 -0.33
CA GLN A 174 6.16 14.10 1.04
C GLN A 174 5.04 14.87 1.77
N ALA A 175 5.05 16.19 1.69
CA ALA A 175 4.02 17.03 2.30
C ALA A 175 2.62 16.70 1.76
N GLU A 176 2.46 16.49 0.46
CA GLU A 176 1.18 16.06 -0.13
C GLU A 176 0.72 14.68 0.41
N SER A 177 1.64 13.73 0.58
CA SER A 177 1.32 12.40 1.15
C SER A 177 0.84 12.51 2.59
N GLU A 178 1.51 13.33 3.40
CA GLU A 178 1.15 13.61 4.79
C GLU A 178 -0.24 14.26 4.87
N GLN A 179 -0.48 15.32 4.10
CA GLN A 179 -1.78 16.01 4.04
C GLN A 179 -2.93 15.06 3.64
N LYS A 180 -2.73 14.21 2.63
CA LYS A 180 -3.73 13.22 2.22
C LYS A 180 -4.02 12.22 3.34
N SER A 181 -2.99 11.75 4.04
CA SER A 181 -3.14 10.84 5.17
C SER A 181 -3.89 11.49 6.34
N GLU A 182 -3.57 12.74 6.65
CA GLU A 182 -4.26 13.52 7.67
C GLU A 182 -5.74 13.75 7.32
N ALA A 183 -6.04 14.12 6.09
CA ALA A 183 -7.41 14.31 5.60
C ALA A 183 -8.25 13.03 5.68
N ILE A 184 -7.67 11.87 5.31
CA ILE A 184 -8.33 10.57 5.45
C ILE A 184 -8.58 10.26 6.93
N THR A 185 -7.57 10.45 7.77
CA THR A 185 -7.67 10.19 9.22
C THR A 185 -8.74 11.09 9.84
N TRP A 186 -8.74 12.36 9.52
CA TRP A 186 -9.75 13.32 9.98
C TRP A 186 -11.16 12.89 9.55
N SER A 187 -11.35 12.52 8.28
CA SER A 187 -12.63 12.04 7.76
C SER A 187 -13.15 10.79 8.51
N ILE A 188 -12.25 9.86 8.84
CA ILE A 188 -12.59 8.65 9.61
C ILE A 188 -12.99 9.04 11.04
N ILE A 189 -12.26 9.94 11.68
CA ILE A 189 -12.56 10.41 13.05
C ILE A 189 -13.91 11.14 13.09
N GLU A 190 -14.19 12.01 12.11
CA GLU A 190 -15.49 12.70 12.03
C GLU A 190 -16.65 11.71 11.83
N ARG A 191 -16.46 10.65 11.06
CA ARG A 191 -17.45 9.56 10.97
C ARG A 191 -17.64 8.87 12.32
N PHE A 192 -16.59 8.61 13.07
CA PHE A 192 -16.68 7.99 14.38
C PHE A 192 -17.44 8.87 15.38
N LYS A 193 -17.17 10.18 15.40
CA LYS A 193 -17.90 11.15 16.21
C LYS A 193 -19.40 11.20 15.87
N LYS A 194 -19.75 11.00 14.61
CA LYS A 194 -21.14 10.94 14.14
C LYS A 194 -21.81 9.57 14.35
N GLY A 195 -21.13 8.61 14.99
CA GLY A 195 -21.64 7.26 15.20
C GLY A 195 -21.79 6.44 13.91
N LEU A 196 -20.98 6.71 12.89
CA LEU A 196 -20.98 6.01 11.61
C LEU A 196 -19.78 5.06 11.52
N PRO A 197 -19.84 3.86 12.11
CA PRO A 197 -18.74 2.93 12.11
C PRO A 197 -18.49 2.35 10.71
N ILE A 198 -17.23 2.04 10.42
CA ILE A 198 -16.85 1.29 9.23
C ILE A 198 -16.70 -0.18 9.63
N ILE A 199 -17.70 -1.01 9.28
CA ILE A 199 -17.71 -2.42 9.63
C ILE A 199 -17.58 -3.25 8.36
N PRO A 200 -16.42 -3.93 8.16
CA PRO A 200 -16.27 -4.90 7.10
C PRO A 200 -17.03 -6.18 7.47
N THR A 201 -18.00 -6.56 6.65
CA THR A 201 -18.81 -7.78 6.87
C THR A 201 -18.28 -9.00 6.12
N HIS A 202 -17.34 -8.82 5.19
CA HIS A 202 -16.84 -9.90 4.32
C HIS A 202 -16.34 -11.16 5.08
N ASN A 203 -15.74 -10.97 6.25
CA ASN A 203 -15.24 -12.08 7.10
C ASN A 203 -15.74 -11.95 8.54
N PHE A 204 -16.97 -11.46 8.71
CA PHE A 204 -17.54 -11.25 10.02
C PHE A 204 -18.74 -12.16 10.20
N LEU A 205 -18.56 -13.22 10.98
CA LEU A 205 -19.58 -14.24 11.25
C LEU A 205 -20.84 -13.61 11.83
N GLY A 206 -22.01 -14.00 11.33
CA GLY A 206 -23.31 -13.57 11.82
C GLY A 206 -23.81 -12.25 11.28
N PHE A 207 -23.04 -11.55 10.44
CA PHE A 207 -23.43 -10.25 9.90
C PHE A 207 -23.21 -10.15 8.39
N THR A 208 -24.20 -9.56 7.72
CA THR A 208 -24.15 -9.21 6.30
C THR A 208 -24.60 -7.77 6.08
N LYS A 209 -24.63 -7.28 4.85
CA LYS A 209 -25.16 -5.96 4.51
C LYS A 209 -26.37 -6.10 3.61
N ASP A 210 -27.38 -5.30 3.88
CA ASP A 210 -28.52 -5.14 3.00
C ASP A 210 -28.16 -4.37 1.71
N LYS A 211 -29.15 -4.17 0.83
CA LYS A 211 -29.00 -3.43 -0.43
C LYS A 211 -28.59 -1.96 -0.24
N PHE A 212 -28.80 -1.41 0.94
CA PHE A 212 -28.46 -0.02 1.32
C PHE A 212 -27.14 0.09 2.08
N GLY A 213 -26.45 -1.05 2.28
CA GLY A 213 -25.16 -1.09 3.00
C GLY A 213 -25.29 -1.08 4.52
N LYS A 214 -26.52 -1.18 5.07
CA LYS A 214 -26.77 -1.33 6.51
C LYS A 214 -26.41 -2.75 6.94
N VAL A 215 -25.75 -2.88 8.09
CA VAL A 215 -25.39 -4.18 8.65
C VAL A 215 -26.64 -4.80 9.28
N ILE A 216 -26.92 -6.03 8.86
CA ILE A 216 -28.03 -6.86 9.36
C ILE A 216 -27.50 -8.21 9.82
N ILE A 217 -28.30 -8.92 10.64
CA ILE A 217 -27.96 -10.27 11.08
C ILE A 217 -28.16 -11.24 9.90
N GLU A 218 -27.17 -12.10 9.69
CA GLU A 218 -27.29 -13.29 8.84
C GLU A 218 -27.65 -14.44 9.77
N GLU A 219 -28.91 -14.85 9.78
CA GLU A 219 -29.48 -15.72 10.81
C GLU A 219 -28.81 -17.10 10.85
N SER A 220 -28.46 -17.65 9.70
CA SER A 220 -27.74 -18.92 9.60
C SER A 220 -26.37 -18.90 10.28
N GLU A 221 -25.65 -17.80 10.15
CA GLU A 221 -24.35 -17.59 10.80
C GLU A 221 -24.50 -17.16 12.26
N ALA A 222 -25.55 -16.41 12.60
CA ALA A 222 -25.84 -15.98 13.96
C ALA A 222 -26.11 -17.16 14.89
N GLU A 223 -26.77 -18.21 14.38
CA GLU A 223 -26.98 -19.46 15.14
C GLU A 223 -25.66 -20.12 15.53
N ILE A 224 -24.62 -20.05 14.67
CA ILE A 224 -23.28 -20.55 15.04
C ILE A 224 -22.72 -19.73 16.21
N VAL A 225 -22.88 -18.41 16.19
CA VAL A 225 -22.44 -17.55 17.29
C VAL A 225 -23.18 -17.91 18.58
N ARG A 226 -24.50 -18.02 18.56
CA ARG A 226 -25.32 -18.43 19.72
C ARG A 226 -24.94 -19.81 20.23
N PHE A 227 -24.69 -20.77 19.35
CA PHE A 227 -24.20 -22.09 19.69
C PHE A 227 -22.87 -22.05 20.45
N ILE A 228 -21.91 -21.23 19.97
CA ILE A 228 -20.61 -21.07 20.61
C ILE A 228 -20.77 -20.49 22.03
N TYR A 229 -21.60 -19.45 22.20
CA TYR A 229 -21.84 -18.82 23.50
C TYR A 229 -22.54 -19.75 24.48
N ARG A 230 -23.63 -20.42 24.05
CA ARG A 230 -24.40 -21.37 24.88
C ARG A 230 -23.50 -22.48 25.39
N ASN A 231 -22.76 -23.15 24.53
CA ASN A 231 -21.90 -24.26 24.92
C ASN A 231 -20.76 -23.81 25.83
N PHE A 232 -20.21 -22.63 25.64
CA PHE A 232 -19.16 -22.10 26.48
C PHE A 232 -19.69 -21.76 27.89
N LEU A 233 -20.88 -21.18 27.99
CA LEU A 233 -21.57 -20.91 29.25
C LEU A 233 -21.93 -22.20 30.00
N GLU A 234 -22.24 -23.28 29.31
CA GLU A 234 -22.44 -24.62 29.87
C GLU A 234 -21.14 -25.28 30.37
N GLY A 235 -19.99 -24.62 30.18
CA GLY A 235 -18.68 -25.10 30.65
C GLY A 235 -17.97 -26.04 29.68
N ILE A 236 -18.33 -26.04 28.38
CA ILE A 236 -17.63 -26.80 27.34
C ILE A 236 -16.38 -25.99 26.93
N ARG A 237 -15.24 -26.68 26.80
CA ARG A 237 -13.98 -26.01 26.40
C ARG A 237 -14.01 -25.57 24.97
N ALA A 238 -13.36 -24.43 24.65
CA ALA A 238 -13.25 -23.91 23.31
C ALA A 238 -12.68 -24.91 22.27
N VAL A 239 -11.83 -25.85 22.72
CA VAL A 239 -11.29 -26.94 21.86
C VAL A 239 -12.41 -27.91 21.48
N ASP A 240 -13.25 -28.31 22.45
CA ASP A 240 -14.33 -29.26 22.22
C ASP A 240 -15.44 -28.61 21.35
N ILE A 241 -15.75 -27.32 21.55
CA ILE A 241 -16.68 -26.57 20.67
C ILE A 241 -16.16 -26.51 19.24
N ALA A 242 -14.86 -26.28 19.04
CA ALA A 242 -14.26 -26.27 17.71
C ALA A 242 -14.34 -27.67 17.05
N SER A 243 -14.14 -28.74 17.82
CA SER A 243 -14.28 -30.12 17.32
C SER A 243 -15.72 -30.42 16.88
N LEU A 244 -16.71 -30.01 17.70
CA LEU A 244 -18.12 -30.19 17.37
C LEU A 244 -18.51 -29.50 16.05
N LEU A 245 -18.09 -28.26 15.84
CA LEU A 245 -18.35 -27.52 14.60
C LEU A 245 -17.69 -28.20 13.40
N ASN A 246 -16.46 -28.72 13.58
CA ASN A 246 -15.75 -29.44 12.52
C ASN A 246 -16.40 -30.80 12.20
N GLU A 247 -16.86 -31.53 13.21
CA GLU A 247 -17.59 -32.79 13.03
C GLU A 247 -18.95 -32.59 12.34
N ALA A 248 -19.58 -31.43 12.59
CA ALA A 248 -20.79 -31.02 11.89
C ALA A 248 -20.52 -30.49 10.48
N ASN A 249 -19.26 -30.51 10.00
CA ASN A 249 -18.83 -29.95 8.71
C ASN A 249 -19.19 -28.48 8.51
N ILE A 250 -19.26 -27.68 9.59
CA ILE A 250 -19.53 -26.26 9.55
C ILE A 250 -18.20 -25.51 9.39
N PRO A 251 -17.88 -24.89 8.26
CA PRO A 251 -16.64 -24.16 8.08
C PRO A 251 -16.69 -22.80 8.80
N THR A 252 -15.52 -22.20 9.02
CA THR A 252 -15.45 -20.77 9.35
C THR A 252 -15.87 -19.93 8.16
N VAL A 253 -16.15 -18.63 8.36
CA VAL A 253 -16.49 -17.69 7.25
C VAL A 253 -15.43 -17.69 6.13
N ALA A 254 -14.17 -17.99 6.47
CA ALA A 254 -13.07 -18.10 5.51
C ALA A 254 -12.94 -19.51 4.88
N GLY A 255 -13.88 -20.44 5.12
CA GLY A 255 -13.84 -21.79 4.59
C GLY A 255 -12.88 -22.75 5.31
N ASN A 256 -12.26 -22.33 6.42
CA ASN A 256 -11.29 -23.13 7.16
C ASN A 256 -11.94 -23.92 8.31
N LYS A 257 -11.22 -24.93 8.81
CA LYS A 257 -11.60 -25.64 10.04
C LYS A 257 -11.52 -24.72 11.26
N TRP A 258 -12.44 -24.94 12.21
CA TRP A 258 -12.42 -24.25 13.50
C TRP A 258 -11.22 -24.68 14.34
N LYS A 259 -10.65 -23.71 15.02
CA LYS A 259 -9.60 -23.89 16.04
C LYS A 259 -10.06 -23.19 17.33
N SER A 260 -9.53 -23.60 18.48
CA SER A 260 -9.82 -22.94 19.77
C SER A 260 -9.59 -21.42 19.72
N ALA A 261 -8.53 -20.98 19.03
CA ALA A 261 -8.25 -19.55 18.83
C ALA A 261 -9.38 -18.81 18.08
N SER A 262 -10.06 -19.48 17.13
CA SER A 262 -11.20 -18.89 16.41
C SER A 262 -12.43 -18.77 17.34
N ILE A 263 -12.66 -19.75 18.20
CA ILE A 263 -13.73 -19.70 19.21
C ILE A 263 -13.48 -18.54 20.18
N TYR A 264 -12.27 -18.42 20.76
CA TYR A 264 -11.94 -17.30 21.65
C TYR A 264 -12.06 -15.94 20.96
N ARG A 265 -11.81 -15.84 19.66
CA ARG A 265 -12.01 -14.60 18.89
C ARG A 265 -13.48 -14.21 18.82
N VAL A 266 -14.38 -15.19 18.64
CA VAL A 266 -15.83 -14.97 18.68
C VAL A 266 -16.26 -14.56 20.08
N LEU A 267 -15.89 -15.29 21.11
CA LEU A 267 -16.28 -15.03 22.50
C LEU A 267 -15.82 -13.67 23.05
N ARG A 268 -14.68 -13.14 22.57
CA ARG A 268 -14.13 -11.84 23.02
C ARG A 268 -14.63 -10.65 22.20
N ASN A 269 -15.44 -10.87 21.18
CA ASN A 269 -15.85 -9.79 20.29
C ASN A 269 -17.12 -9.10 20.80
N GLU A 270 -16.96 -7.90 21.31
CA GLU A 270 -18.04 -7.08 21.87
C GLU A 270 -19.14 -6.70 20.86
N LYS A 271 -18.86 -6.82 19.57
CA LYS A 271 -19.82 -6.48 18.54
C LYS A 271 -21.04 -7.42 18.52
N TYR A 272 -20.90 -8.62 19.07
CA TYR A 272 -22.00 -9.58 19.13
C TYR A 272 -23.15 -9.19 20.08
N PHE A 273 -22.87 -8.36 21.09
CA PHE A 273 -23.96 -7.77 21.89
C PHE A 273 -24.31 -6.33 21.47
N GLY A 274 -23.84 -5.89 20.29
CA GLY A 274 -24.21 -4.61 19.71
C GLY A 274 -23.28 -3.45 20.04
N LEU A 275 -22.21 -3.67 20.85
CA LEU A 275 -21.25 -2.62 21.18
C LEU A 275 -20.17 -2.50 20.09
N VAL A 276 -19.96 -1.27 19.59
CA VAL A 276 -18.90 -1.00 18.63
C VAL A 276 -17.89 -0.04 19.22
N ILE A 277 -16.67 -0.52 19.45
CA ILE A 277 -15.54 0.32 19.85
C ILE A 277 -14.72 0.63 18.61
N MET A 278 -14.64 1.91 18.27
CA MET A 278 -13.91 2.43 17.11
C MET A 278 -12.56 2.97 17.55
N GLN A 279 -11.60 3.02 16.63
CA GLN A 279 -10.22 3.46 16.86
C GLN A 279 -9.43 2.57 17.84
N LYS A 280 -9.71 1.26 17.86
CA LYS A 280 -8.89 0.26 18.59
C LYS A 280 -7.46 0.16 18.07
N THR A 281 -7.22 0.57 16.83
CA THR A 281 -5.89 0.63 16.21
C THR A 281 -5.77 1.93 15.43
N PHE A 282 -4.54 2.41 15.27
CA PHE A 282 -4.23 3.54 14.42
C PHE A 282 -2.96 3.28 13.61
N THR A 283 -2.84 3.98 12.48
CA THR A 283 -1.61 3.95 11.66
C THR A 283 -0.62 4.94 12.26
N VAL A 284 0.63 4.51 12.46
CA VAL A 284 1.68 5.31 13.10
C VAL A 284 2.14 6.42 12.16
N ASP A 285 2.43 6.06 10.92
CA ASP A 285 2.87 6.99 9.89
C ASP A 285 2.35 6.59 8.50
N CYS A 286 2.31 7.56 7.59
CA CYS A 286 1.76 7.38 6.24
C CYS A 286 2.66 6.58 5.29
N PHE A 287 3.92 6.36 5.62
CA PHE A 287 4.89 5.70 4.75
C PHE A 287 5.00 4.21 5.05
N SER A 288 5.15 3.84 6.32
CA SER A 288 5.26 2.43 6.71
C SER A 288 3.91 1.71 6.75
N HIS A 289 2.80 2.45 6.82
CA HIS A 289 1.45 1.92 7.02
C HIS A 289 1.32 0.96 8.22
N LYS A 290 2.27 1.01 9.15
CA LYS A 290 2.27 0.15 10.34
C LYS A 290 1.13 0.54 11.26
N LYS A 291 0.29 -0.46 11.59
CA LYS A 291 -0.80 -0.31 12.55
C LYS A 291 -0.30 -0.62 13.95
N LYS A 292 -0.70 0.19 14.93
CA LYS A 292 -0.47 0.00 16.35
C LYS A 292 -1.81 -0.15 17.07
N ILE A 293 -1.86 -1.00 18.10
CA ILE A 293 -3.00 -1.09 19.01
C ILE A 293 -3.05 0.20 19.83
N ASN A 294 -4.24 0.77 19.95
CA ASN A 294 -4.48 1.97 20.76
C ASN A 294 -4.67 1.57 22.21
N HIS A 295 -3.70 1.87 23.06
CA HIS A 295 -3.75 1.64 24.51
C HIS A 295 -4.14 2.90 25.29
N GLY A 296 -4.70 3.91 24.60
CA GLY A 296 -5.07 5.21 25.19
C GLY A 296 -4.29 6.39 24.60
N GLU A 297 -3.40 6.15 23.61
CA GLU A 297 -2.64 7.22 22.94
C GLU A 297 -3.54 8.13 22.10
N LYS A 298 -4.66 7.59 21.60
CA LYS A 298 -5.67 8.34 20.84
C LYS A 298 -7.06 8.08 21.40
N PRO A 299 -8.02 9.04 21.30
CA PRO A 299 -9.39 8.83 21.71
C PRO A 299 -10.00 7.60 21.07
N GLN A 300 -10.78 6.83 21.83
CA GLN A 300 -11.62 5.76 21.32
C GLN A 300 -13.08 6.19 21.35
N TYR A 301 -13.86 5.73 20.38
CA TYR A 301 -15.26 6.08 20.27
C TYR A 301 -16.10 4.84 20.50
N LEU A 302 -17.01 4.90 21.47
CA LEU A 302 -17.87 3.80 21.86
C LEU A 302 -19.30 4.08 21.37
N LEU A 303 -19.83 3.19 20.57
CA LEU A 303 -21.19 3.25 20.07
C LEU A 303 -22.01 2.09 20.65
N ARG A 304 -22.95 2.37 21.56
CA ARG A 304 -23.93 1.40 22.06
C ARG A 304 -25.00 1.18 20.99
N ASN A 305 -25.46 -0.04 20.89
CA ASN A 305 -26.45 -0.45 19.87
C ASN A 305 -26.02 -0.09 18.43
N GLY A 306 -24.71 -0.10 18.18
CA GLY A 306 -24.15 0.20 16.86
C GLY A 306 -24.34 -0.92 15.84
N LEU A 307 -24.69 -2.12 16.32
CA LEU A 307 -25.06 -3.30 15.54
C LEU A 307 -26.27 -3.98 16.19
N PRO A 308 -27.09 -4.72 15.42
CA PRO A 308 -28.09 -5.60 15.99
C PRO A 308 -27.39 -6.68 16.84
N ALA A 309 -27.89 -6.91 18.05
CA ALA A 309 -27.28 -7.87 18.99
C ALA A 309 -27.67 -9.31 18.60
N ILE A 310 -26.67 -10.20 18.55
CA ILE A 310 -26.86 -11.65 18.35
C ILE A 310 -26.94 -12.37 19.70
N VAL A 311 -26.23 -11.87 20.72
CA VAL A 311 -26.22 -12.38 22.09
C VAL A 311 -26.58 -11.26 23.05
N SER A 312 -27.05 -11.61 24.24
CA SER A 312 -27.33 -10.63 25.30
C SER A 312 -26.04 -10.04 25.88
N GLU A 313 -26.13 -8.82 26.42
CA GLU A 313 -25.00 -8.20 27.13
C GLU A 313 -24.62 -9.02 28.37
N ASP A 314 -25.62 -9.60 29.06
CA ASP A 314 -25.40 -10.44 30.24
C ASP A 314 -24.62 -11.71 29.91
N ASP A 315 -24.98 -12.42 28.83
CA ASP A 315 -24.26 -13.59 28.36
C ASP A 315 -22.81 -13.26 27.97
N TRP A 316 -22.64 -12.12 27.29
CA TRP A 316 -21.30 -11.67 26.92
C TRP A 316 -20.46 -11.38 28.18
N ASN A 317 -21.00 -10.67 29.17
CA ASN A 317 -20.32 -10.35 30.42
C ASN A 317 -19.95 -11.62 31.20
N LEU A 318 -20.87 -12.57 31.32
CA LEU A 318 -20.60 -13.88 31.96
C LEU A 318 -19.47 -14.63 31.24
N VAL A 319 -19.45 -14.60 29.91
CA VAL A 319 -18.36 -15.19 29.13
C VAL A 319 -17.03 -14.49 29.41
N GLN A 320 -16.99 -13.14 29.51
CA GLN A 320 -15.74 -12.45 29.86
C GLN A 320 -15.24 -12.80 31.26
N GLU A 321 -16.12 -12.94 32.25
CA GLU A 321 -15.76 -13.40 33.60
C GLU A 321 -15.17 -14.82 33.58
N LEU A 322 -15.76 -15.73 32.81
CA LEU A 322 -15.25 -17.09 32.64
C LEU A 322 -13.90 -17.12 31.92
N LEU A 323 -13.66 -16.19 31.00
CA LEU A 323 -12.37 -16.07 30.28
C LEU A 323 -11.26 -15.50 31.16
N LEU A 324 -11.58 -14.62 32.12
CA LEU A 324 -10.63 -14.07 33.10
C LEU A 324 -10.31 -15.05 34.21
N ASN A 325 -11.33 -15.80 34.66
CA ASN A 325 -11.22 -16.78 35.75
C ASN A 325 -11.57 -18.18 35.24
N PRO A 326 -10.70 -18.85 34.51
CA PRO A 326 -11.00 -20.19 34.01
C PRO A 326 -11.27 -21.11 35.16
N ARG A 327 -12.51 -21.60 35.31
CA ARG A 327 -12.92 -22.53 36.36
C ARG A 327 -12.03 -23.77 36.27
N LYS A 328 -11.40 -24.15 37.39
CA LYS A 328 -10.80 -25.47 37.57
C LYS A 328 -11.92 -26.50 37.37
N GLY A 329 -12.01 -27.09 36.17
CA GLY A 329 -13.01 -28.16 35.94
C GLY A 329 -13.98 -27.92 34.75
N PHE A 330 -13.56 -27.29 33.66
CA PHE A 330 -14.28 -27.47 32.39
C PHE A 330 -14.41 -28.98 32.13
N LYS A 331 -15.63 -29.49 32.19
CA LYS A 331 -15.91 -30.92 31.99
C LYS A 331 -15.68 -31.28 30.53
N LYS A 332 -14.89 -32.31 30.27
CA LYS A 332 -14.83 -32.94 28.96
C LYS A 332 -16.17 -33.63 28.75
N LYS A 333 -17.17 -32.95 28.21
CA LYS A 333 -18.41 -33.60 27.79
C LYS A 333 -18.09 -34.43 26.53
N THR A 334 -18.47 -35.70 26.56
CA THR A 334 -18.42 -36.57 25.40
C THR A 334 -19.40 -36.04 24.37
N VAL A 335 -18.97 -35.92 23.12
CA VAL A 335 -19.70 -35.39 21.93
C VAL A 335 -21.11 -35.98 21.77
N LYS A 336 -21.37 -37.18 22.33
CA LYS A 336 -22.66 -37.88 22.25
C LYS A 336 -23.85 -37.15 22.90
N ASN A 337 -23.64 -36.22 23.82
CA ASN A 337 -24.71 -35.56 24.61
C ASN A 337 -24.92 -34.09 24.26
N ILE A 338 -24.37 -33.58 23.15
CA ILE A 338 -24.54 -32.20 22.72
C ILE A 338 -25.45 -32.20 21.53
N GLU A 339 -26.57 -31.47 21.60
CA GLU A 339 -27.44 -31.25 20.46
C GLU A 339 -26.61 -30.56 19.37
N LYS A 340 -26.52 -31.21 18.23
CA LYS A 340 -25.91 -30.59 17.04
C LYS A 340 -26.77 -29.41 16.63
N PRO A 341 -26.15 -28.32 16.17
CA PRO A 341 -26.94 -27.21 15.65
C PRO A 341 -27.86 -27.72 14.53
N LYS A 342 -29.15 -27.41 14.67
CA LYS A 342 -30.14 -27.81 13.70
C LYS A 342 -29.83 -27.13 12.36
N THR A 343 -29.68 -27.92 11.32
CA THR A 343 -29.61 -27.56 9.88
C THR A 343 -29.04 -26.20 9.51
N PHE A 344 -27.82 -26.21 8.96
CA PHE A 344 -27.21 -24.99 8.39
C PHE A 344 -27.51 -24.90 6.90
N ILE A 345 -28.22 -23.84 6.53
CA ILE A 345 -28.32 -23.40 5.15
C ILE A 345 -27.12 -22.53 4.86
N SER A 346 -26.21 -22.94 4.01
CA SER A 346 -25.15 -22.07 3.53
C SER A 346 -25.42 -21.67 2.10
N THR A 347 -25.45 -20.35 1.85
CA THR A 347 -25.43 -19.83 0.47
C THR A 347 -23.98 -19.60 0.02
N ILE A 348 -23.69 -19.98 -1.21
CA ILE A 348 -22.36 -19.74 -1.81
C ILE A 348 -22.20 -18.25 -2.04
N LYS A 349 -21.25 -17.61 -1.33
CA LYS A 349 -21.06 -16.14 -1.33
C LYS A 349 -20.19 -15.61 -2.48
N SER A 350 -19.47 -16.49 -3.21
CA SER A 350 -18.57 -16.07 -4.30
C SER A 350 -18.37 -17.17 -5.34
N GLY A 351 -17.97 -16.80 -6.56
CA GLY A 351 -17.74 -17.73 -7.68
C GLY A 351 -18.96 -17.93 -8.58
N VAL A 352 -18.85 -18.88 -9.51
CA VAL A 352 -19.88 -19.16 -10.55
C VAL A 352 -21.22 -19.60 -9.95
N PHE A 353 -21.20 -20.19 -8.75
CA PHE A 353 -22.39 -20.68 -8.03
C PHE A 353 -22.86 -19.72 -6.93
N LYS A 354 -22.49 -18.43 -6.99
CA LYS A 354 -22.94 -17.44 -6.02
C LYS A 354 -24.47 -17.36 -5.99
N GLY A 355 -25.05 -17.50 -4.79
CA GLY A 355 -26.49 -17.49 -4.58
C GLY A 355 -27.14 -18.87 -4.54
N PHE A 356 -26.41 -19.95 -4.87
CA PHE A 356 -26.93 -21.29 -4.71
C PHE A 356 -26.95 -21.71 -3.24
N ILE A 357 -28.00 -22.40 -2.84
CA ILE A 357 -28.14 -22.97 -1.51
C ILE A 357 -27.49 -24.34 -1.51
N VAL A 358 -26.57 -24.57 -0.57
CA VAL A 358 -25.98 -25.91 -0.37
C VAL A 358 -26.90 -26.68 0.54
N ILE A 359 -27.48 -27.76 0.02
CA ILE A 359 -28.30 -28.72 0.75
C ILE A 359 -27.41 -29.91 1.12
N ASP A 360 -27.39 -30.31 2.39
CA ASP A 360 -26.73 -31.55 2.81
C ASP A 360 -27.52 -32.76 2.29
N ASP A 361 -26.86 -33.77 1.74
CA ASP A 361 -27.45 -35.01 1.24
C ASP A 361 -28.12 -35.83 2.33
N LYS A 362 -27.89 -35.48 3.60
CA LYS A 362 -28.53 -36.12 4.78
C LYS A 362 -29.86 -35.48 5.18
N TRP A 363 -30.28 -34.44 4.52
CA TRP A 363 -31.57 -33.81 4.81
C TRP A 363 -32.74 -34.64 4.35
N SER A 364 -33.78 -34.72 5.16
CA SER A 364 -35.05 -35.30 4.76
C SER A 364 -35.75 -34.42 3.72
N LYS A 365 -36.68 -35.01 2.96
CA LYS A 365 -37.47 -34.27 1.98
C LYS A 365 -38.30 -33.15 2.62
N GLU A 366 -38.74 -33.36 3.85
CA GLU A 366 -39.51 -32.37 4.64
C GLU A 366 -38.62 -31.17 5.05
N GLU A 367 -37.39 -31.41 5.47
CA GLU A 367 -36.44 -30.34 5.84
C GLU A 367 -36.04 -29.48 4.64
N VAL A 368 -35.85 -30.13 3.47
CA VAL A 368 -35.57 -29.42 2.20
C VAL A 368 -36.77 -28.56 1.78
N ALA A 369 -37.99 -29.10 1.89
CA ALA A 369 -39.21 -28.35 1.53
C ALA A 369 -39.46 -27.15 2.44
N GLU A 370 -39.16 -27.25 3.74
CA GLU A 370 -39.28 -26.12 4.68
C GLU A 370 -38.28 -25.00 4.36
N VAL A 371 -37.08 -25.35 3.95
CA VAL A 371 -36.03 -24.42 3.55
C VAL A 371 -36.38 -23.68 2.25
N LEU A 372 -36.88 -24.41 1.25
CA LEU A 372 -37.29 -23.81 -0.03
C LEU A 372 -38.46 -22.86 0.15
N LYS A 373 -39.45 -23.18 1.03
CA LYS A 373 -40.56 -22.27 1.37
C LYS A 373 -40.11 -20.97 2.05
N LYS A 374 -39.06 -21.01 2.89
CA LYS A 374 -38.47 -19.82 3.52
C LYS A 374 -37.66 -18.97 2.54
N GLY A 375 -37.14 -19.55 1.46
CA GLY A 375 -36.38 -18.83 0.42
C GLY A 375 -37.23 -18.11 -0.60
N GLU A 376 -38.51 -18.44 -0.75
CA GLU A 376 -39.45 -17.76 -1.66
C GLU A 376 -39.99 -16.41 -1.12
N HIS A 377 -39.73 -16.09 0.15
CA HIS A 377 -40.16 -14.84 0.80
C HIS A 377 -39.03 -13.84 1.02
N GLN A 378 -37.88 -13.98 0.39
CA GLN A 378 -36.77 -13.00 0.31
C GLN A 378 -36.49 -12.64 -1.15
#